data_b2dba1803b2162f17988d2c6967bacaf
#
_entry.id   b2dba1803b2162f17988d2c6967bacaf
#
_cell.length_a   1.000
_cell.length_b   1.000
_cell.length_c   1.000
_cell.angle_alpha   90.00
_cell.angle_beta   90.00
_cell.angle_gamma   90.00
#
_symmetry.space_group_name_H-M   'P 1'
#
loop_
_entity.id
_entity.type
_entity.pdbx_description
1 polymer ?
#
loop_
_entity_poly.entity_id
_entity_poly.type
_entity_poly.pdbx_seq_one_letter_code
_entity_poly.pdbx_strand_id
1 'polypeptide(L)'
;HDTTTEEALPLTREIMKIGRDMGLDVAIELHRDTATETPEKMFALADAYADAEGELLNITWDLSHFAVVKGLKPPYYERLMERPELVLRTDVFHFRPFNGHHAQIPVIDARGRRTPEYKDWLEFTTELLHAWLLESPSGRSMWACPEMIPSGYGLSVDPPLFDQAIVVRKDLQRIWNQHIRLLYKLSSK
;
A
#
# COMPACT_ATOMS: atom_id res chain seq x y z
N HIS A 1 -1.95 19.97 -2.26
CA HIS A 1 -0.95 19.51 -1.25
C HIS A 1 -0.79 20.50 -0.09
N ASP A 2 -1.32 21.71 -0.21
CA ASP A 2 -1.24 22.73 0.87
C ASP A 2 -2.35 22.60 1.91
N THR A 3 -3.27 21.65 1.74
CA THR A 3 -4.37 21.38 2.68
C THR A 3 -3.81 20.93 4.03
N THR A 4 -4.26 21.57 5.10
CA THR A 4 -3.91 21.21 6.48
C THR A 4 -4.77 20.05 6.98
N THR A 5 -4.36 19.46 8.10
CA THR A 5 -5.16 18.41 8.76
C THR A 5 -6.53 18.95 9.21
N GLU A 6 -6.59 20.17 9.71
CA GLU A 6 -7.81 20.84 10.16
C GLU A 6 -8.81 21.07 9.01
N GLU A 7 -8.29 21.33 7.80
CA GLU A 7 -9.13 21.49 6.59
C GLU A 7 -9.56 20.13 6.02
N ALA A 8 -8.68 19.12 6.07
CA ALA A 8 -8.96 17.79 5.54
C ALA A 8 -9.92 16.98 6.41
N LEU A 9 -9.85 17.13 7.74
CA LEU A 9 -10.63 16.32 8.69
C LEU A 9 -12.15 16.41 8.49
N PRO A 10 -12.78 17.60 8.36
CA PRO A 10 -14.22 17.67 8.14
C PRO A 10 -14.69 16.95 6.88
N LEU A 11 -13.94 17.07 5.77
CA LEU A 11 -14.23 16.39 4.52
C LEU A 11 -14.06 14.88 4.66
N THR A 12 -12.99 14.43 5.30
CA THR A 12 -12.74 13.01 5.58
C THR A 12 -13.89 12.41 6.38
N ARG A 13 -14.33 13.07 7.46
CA ARG A 13 -15.45 12.62 8.29
C ARG A 13 -16.75 12.51 7.48
N GLU A 14 -17.04 13.50 6.63
CA GLU A 14 -18.24 13.48 5.80
C GLU A 14 -18.20 12.33 4.77
N ILE A 15 -17.07 12.10 4.10
CA ILE A 15 -16.89 10.99 3.16
C ILE A 15 -17.09 9.64 3.87
N MET A 16 -16.47 9.45 5.03
CA MET A 16 -16.60 8.22 5.81
C MET A 16 -18.03 8.00 6.31
N LYS A 17 -18.70 9.09 6.73
CA LYS A 17 -20.12 9.05 7.13
C LYS A 17 -21.03 8.66 5.97
N ILE A 18 -20.86 9.28 4.80
CA ILE A 18 -21.66 8.94 3.59
C ILE A 18 -21.45 7.47 3.23
N GLY A 19 -20.21 6.97 3.28
CA GLY A 19 -19.92 5.55 3.06
C GLY A 19 -20.73 4.65 4.00
N ARG A 20 -20.70 4.91 5.30
CA ARG A 20 -21.47 4.17 6.30
C ARG A 20 -22.98 4.24 6.03
N ASP A 21 -23.52 5.43 5.74
CA ASP A 21 -24.95 5.63 5.46
C ASP A 21 -25.41 4.86 4.21
N MET A 22 -24.51 4.65 3.24
CA MET A 22 -24.75 3.88 2.01
C MET A 22 -24.43 2.38 2.14
N GLY A 23 -23.88 1.93 3.27
CA GLY A 23 -23.43 0.55 3.47
C GLY A 23 -22.22 0.18 2.60
N LEU A 24 -21.34 1.16 2.33
CA LEU A 24 -20.12 0.98 1.56
C LEU A 24 -18.90 1.01 2.49
N ASP A 25 -17.94 0.11 2.21
CA ASP A 25 -16.62 0.17 2.82
C ASP A 25 -15.79 1.22 2.08
N VAL A 26 -15.59 2.37 2.74
CA VAL A 26 -14.81 3.48 2.21
C VAL A 26 -13.47 3.55 2.93
N ALA A 27 -12.41 3.86 2.20
CA ALA A 27 -11.08 4.12 2.72
C ALA A 27 -10.48 5.37 2.06
N ILE A 28 -9.69 6.12 2.82
CA ILE A 28 -8.95 7.28 2.31
C ILE A 28 -7.62 6.81 1.74
N GLU A 29 -7.35 7.16 0.49
CA GLU A 29 -6.12 6.77 -0.15
C GLU A 29 -4.93 7.64 0.28
N LEU A 30 -3.81 6.99 0.54
CA LEU A 30 -2.51 7.62 0.63
C LEU A 30 -2.03 7.96 -0.77
N HIS A 31 -1.95 9.26 -1.10
CA HIS A 31 -1.59 9.69 -2.44
C HIS A 31 -0.80 11.01 -2.44
N ARG A 32 0.24 11.09 -3.30
CA ARG A 32 0.96 12.35 -3.53
C ARG A 32 0.02 13.43 -4.06
N ASP A 33 0.37 14.69 -3.84
CA ASP A 33 -0.41 15.86 -4.30
C ASP A 33 -1.80 15.97 -3.63
N THR A 34 -1.97 15.35 -2.46
CA THR A 34 -3.21 15.39 -1.67
C THR A 34 -2.92 15.75 -0.21
N ALA A 35 -3.96 15.82 0.61
CA ALA A 35 -3.84 16.00 2.07
C ALA A 35 -3.15 14.81 2.77
N THR A 36 -2.93 13.69 2.09
CA THR A 36 -2.33 12.46 2.63
C THR A 36 -0.94 12.15 2.04
N GLU A 37 -0.31 13.10 1.37
CA GLU A 37 0.88 12.87 0.53
C GLU A 37 2.15 12.47 1.31
N THR A 38 2.26 12.83 2.59
CA THR A 38 3.41 12.48 3.42
C THR A 38 3.01 11.64 4.63
N PRO A 39 3.93 10.83 5.22
CA PRO A 39 3.64 10.12 6.45
C PRO A 39 3.09 11.03 7.55
N GLU A 40 3.70 12.20 7.73
CA GLU A 40 3.31 13.14 8.77
C GLU A 40 1.87 13.64 8.58
N LYS A 41 1.48 14.00 7.35
CA LYS A 41 0.11 14.44 7.03
C LYS A 41 -0.90 13.31 7.21
N MET A 42 -0.58 12.12 6.69
CA MET A 42 -1.46 10.97 6.80
C MET A 42 -1.66 10.54 8.25
N PHE A 43 -0.59 10.47 9.01
CA PHE A 43 -0.67 10.09 10.42
C PHE A 43 -1.40 11.14 11.26
N ALA A 44 -1.15 12.44 11.02
CA ALA A 44 -1.88 13.51 11.69
C ALA A 44 -3.39 13.46 11.38
N LEU A 45 -3.76 13.20 10.11
CA LEU A 45 -5.17 13.05 9.73
C LEU A 45 -5.81 11.80 10.37
N ALA A 46 -5.09 10.68 10.42
CA ALA A 46 -5.57 9.46 11.05
C ALA A 46 -5.78 9.63 12.56
N ASP A 47 -4.85 10.31 13.24
CA ASP A 47 -4.96 10.61 14.68
C ASP A 47 -6.11 11.57 14.96
N ALA A 48 -6.22 12.67 14.20
CA ALA A 48 -7.33 13.62 14.33
C ALA A 48 -8.69 12.98 14.05
N TYR A 49 -8.77 12.05 13.10
CA TYR A 49 -9.99 11.28 12.84
C TYR A 49 -10.33 10.36 14.01
N ALA A 50 -9.33 9.64 14.54
CA ALA A 50 -9.53 8.75 15.68
C ALA A 50 -9.98 9.51 16.93
N ASP A 51 -9.42 10.69 17.19
CA ASP A 51 -9.83 11.56 18.29
C ASP A 51 -11.28 12.06 18.13
N ALA A 52 -11.69 12.35 16.89
CA ALA A 52 -13.04 12.88 16.61
C ALA A 52 -14.13 11.80 16.57
N GLU A 53 -13.83 10.61 16.05
CA GLU A 53 -14.81 9.55 15.79
C GLU A 53 -14.72 8.38 16.79
N GLY A 54 -13.65 8.27 17.57
CA GLY A 54 -13.41 7.15 18.49
C GLY A 54 -13.02 5.84 17.79
N GLU A 55 -12.70 5.88 16.52
CA GLU A 55 -12.26 4.73 15.71
C GLU A 55 -11.12 5.12 14.76
N LEU A 56 -10.29 4.16 14.39
CA LEU A 56 -9.18 4.40 13.44
C LEU A 56 -9.72 4.61 12.02
N LEU A 57 -9.11 5.54 11.28
CA LEU A 57 -9.40 5.80 9.88
C LEU A 57 -9.08 4.58 9.00
N ASN A 58 -9.99 4.23 8.10
CA ASN A 58 -9.71 3.25 7.06
C ASN A 58 -8.86 3.89 5.95
N ILE A 59 -7.76 3.25 5.59
CA ILE A 59 -6.77 3.77 4.65
C ILE A 59 -6.54 2.75 3.54
N THR A 60 -6.54 3.19 2.29
CA THR A 60 -5.97 2.44 1.16
C THR A 60 -4.50 2.81 1.04
N TRP A 61 -3.62 1.83 1.15
CA TRP A 61 -2.19 2.06 1.15
C TRP A 61 -1.58 1.91 -0.24
N ASP A 62 -1.14 3.05 -0.81
CA ASP A 62 -0.15 3.10 -1.88
C ASP A 62 1.18 3.62 -1.30
N LEU A 63 1.98 2.71 -0.79
CA LEU A 63 3.24 3.05 -0.11
C LEU A 63 4.32 3.60 -1.05
N SER A 64 4.11 3.54 -2.37
CA SER A 64 4.99 4.16 -3.36
C SER A 64 5.10 5.67 -3.15
N HIS A 65 4.03 6.32 -2.73
CA HIS A 65 4.00 7.76 -2.49
C HIS A 65 4.88 8.15 -1.30
N PHE A 66 4.80 7.44 -0.18
CA PHE A 66 5.69 7.67 0.96
C PHE A 66 7.15 7.44 0.61
N ALA A 67 7.44 6.36 -0.11
CA ALA A 67 8.81 6.02 -0.48
C ALA A 67 9.47 7.12 -1.30
N VAL A 68 8.75 7.68 -2.28
CA VAL A 68 9.25 8.76 -3.15
C VAL A 68 9.40 10.08 -2.39
N VAL A 69 8.38 10.49 -1.64
CA VAL A 69 8.41 11.76 -0.89
C VAL A 69 9.53 11.78 0.14
N LYS A 70 9.84 10.64 0.75
CA LYS A 70 10.93 10.49 1.72
C LYS A 70 12.27 10.10 1.11
N GLY A 71 12.34 9.84 -0.19
CA GLY A 71 13.56 9.42 -0.86
C GLY A 71 14.16 8.14 -0.25
N LEU A 72 13.31 7.18 0.09
CA LEU A 72 13.71 5.99 0.86
C LEU A 72 14.67 5.10 0.06
N LYS A 73 15.57 4.45 0.80
CA LYS A 73 16.45 3.40 0.28
C LYS A 73 16.06 2.05 0.89
N PRO A 74 16.24 0.93 0.16
CA PRO A 74 16.03 -0.38 0.76
C PRO A 74 17.00 -0.63 1.94
N PRO A 75 16.62 -1.45 2.92
CA PRO A 75 15.32 -2.11 3.05
C PRO A 75 14.21 -1.12 3.45
N TYR A 76 12.99 -1.30 2.92
CA TYR A 76 11.91 -0.34 3.08
C TYR A 76 11.03 -0.59 4.32
N TYR A 77 11.01 -1.82 4.83
CA TYR A 77 9.99 -2.29 5.77
C TYR A 77 9.87 -1.41 7.02
N GLU A 78 10.95 -1.21 7.75
CA GLU A 78 10.93 -0.43 9.00
C GLU A 78 10.41 1.01 8.79
N ARG A 79 10.81 1.64 7.66
CA ARG A 79 10.45 3.03 7.36
C ARG A 79 9.02 3.19 6.85
N LEU A 80 8.45 2.17 6.22
CA LEU A 80 7.08 2.20 5.73
C LEU A 80 6.08 1.63 6.73
N MET A 81 6.57 0.96 7.77
CA MET A 81 5.77 0.34 8.82
C MET A 81 5.91 1.08 10.17
N GLU A 82 6.12 2.40 10.16
CA GLU A 82 6.20 3.21 11.39
C GLU A 82 4.91 3.20 12.22
N ARG A 83 3.76 3.00 11.57
CA ARG A 83 2.43 2.89 12.20
C ARG A 83 1.76 1.56 11.77
N PRO A 84 2.29 0.41 12.24
CA PRO A 84 1.80 -0.90 11.80
C PRO A 84 0.33 -1.12 12.12
N GLU A 85 -0.20 -0.53 13.19
CA GLU A 85 -1.61 -0.62 13.58
C GLU A 85 -2.55 0.02 12.54
N LEU A 86 -2.08 1.03 11.79
CA LEU A 86 -2.83 1.62 10.68
C LEU A 86 -2.69 0.79 9.40
N VAL A 87 -1.45 0.31 9.11
CA VAL A 87 -1.17 -0.42 7.87
C VAL A 87 -1.80 -1.81 7.90
N LEU A 88 -1.61 -2.56 9.00
CA LEU A 88 -2.04 -3.98 9.08
C LEU A 88 -3.54 -4.17 9.27
N ARG A 89 -4.28 -3.12 9.66
CA ARG A 89 -5.74 -3.20 9.76
C ARG A 89 -6.46 -3.07 8.42
N THR A 90 -5.81 -2.52 7.40
CA THR A 90 -6.45 -2.29 6.10
C THR A 90 -6.62 -3.57 5.29
N ASP A 91 -7.63 -3.57 4.44
CA ASP A 91 -7.92 -4.66 3.51
C ASP A 91 -7.58 -4.30 2.06
N VAL A 92 -7.20 -3.05 1.77
CA VAL A 92 -6.96 -2.56 0.41
C VAL A 92 -5.54 -1.99 0.28
N PHE A 93 -4.76 -2.59 -0.61
CA PHE A 93 -3.42 -2.13 -0.96
C PHE A 93 -3.29 -1.92 -2.47
N HIS A 94 -2.72 -0.79 -2.85
CA HIS A 94 -2.18 -0.58 -4.18
C HIS A 94 -0.73 -1.04 -4.19
N PHE A 95 -0.50 -2.23 -4.73
CA PHE A 95 0.82 -2.83 -4.88
C PHE A 95 1.50 -2.31 -6.14
N ARG A 96 1.86 -1.03 -6.13
CA ARG A 96 2.67 -0.39 -7.15
C ARG A 96 4.15 -0.61 -6.83
N PRO A 97 4.93 -1.25 -7.71
CA PRO A 97 6.38 -1.36 -7.51
C PRO A 97 7.05 0.02 -7.58
N PHE A 98 7.87 0.32 -6.58
CA PHE A 98 8.50 1.62 -6.39
C PHE A 98 9.96 1.51 -5.98
N ASN A 99 10.67 2.64 -6.04
CA ASN A 99 11.88 2.91 -5.27
C ASN A 99 11.83 4.32 -4.68
N GLY A 100 12.88 4.78 -4.02
CA GLY A 100 12.87 6.12 -3.39
C GLY A 100 12.91 7.30 -4.36
N HIS A 101 12.99 7.05 -5.66
CA HIS A 101 13.04 8.09 -6.69
C HIS A 101 11.86 8.03 -7.65
N HIS A 102 11.19 6.88 -7.75
CA HIS A 102 10.10 6.63 -8.69
C HIS A 102 8.95 5.92 -8.00
N ALA A 103 7.76 6.51 -8.04
CA ALA A 103 6.54 5.89 -7.53
C ALA A 103 6.13 4.66 -8.34
N GLN A 104 6.65 4.52 -9.56
CA GLN A 104 6.49 3.33 -10.39
C GLN A 104 7.82 2.99 -11.05
N ILE A 105 8.26 1.74 -10.89
CA ILE A 105 9.47 1.22 -11.51
C ILE A 105 9.15 0.07 -12.48
N PRO A 106 10.00 -0.18 -13.49
CA PRO A 106 9.89 -1.37 -14.33
C PRO A 106 10.05 -2.66 -13.51
N VAL A 107 9.12 -3.59 -13.67
CA VAL A 107 9.13 -4.91 -13.05
C VAL A 107 10.08 -5.86 -13.77
N ILE A 108 10.06 -5.77 -15.09
CA ILE A 108 10.89 -6.59 -16.00
C ILE A 108 11.66 -5.69 -16.96
N ASP A 109 12.83 -6.17 -17.39
CA ASP A 109 13.61 -5.56 -18.46
C ASP A 109 13.10 -5.99 -19.86
N ALA A 110 13.69 -5.46 -20.92
CA ALA A 110 13.36 -5.81 -22.31
C ALA A 110 13.55 -7.31 -22.66
N ARG A 111 14.19 -8.08 -21.79
CA ARG A 111 14.38 -9.54 -21.93
C ARG A 111 13.43 -10.33 -21.03
N GLY A 112 12.48 -9.67 -20.38
CA GLY A 112 11.52 -10.29 -19.46
C GLY A 112 12.10 -10.73 -18.11
N ARG A 113 13.30 -10.27 -17.74
CA ARG A 113 13.91 -10.60 -16.45
C ARG A 113 13.54 -9.53 -15.42
N ARG A 114 13.29 -9.96 -14.18
CA ARG A 114 13.00 -9.01 -13.07
C ARG A 114 14.17 -8.06 -12.86
N THR A 115 13.84 -6.77 -12.74
CA THR A 115 14.83 -5.71 -12.46
C THR A 115 15.39 -5.84 -11.03
N PRO A 116 16.58 -5.33 -10.75
CA PRO A 116 17.13 -5.29 -9.39
C PRO A 116 16.20 -4.53 -8.43
N GLU A 117 15.70 -3.37 -8.83
CA GLU A 117 14.84 -2.50 -8.03
C GLU A 117 13.51 -3.19 -7.67
N TYR A 118 12.98 -4.00 -8.59
CA TYR A 118 11.80 -4.80 -8.32
C TYR A 118 12.06 -5.91 -7.29
N LYS A 119 13.27 -6.44 -7.19
CA LYS A 119 13.61 -7.42 -6.15
C LYS A 119 13.62 -6.80 -4.76
N ASP A 120 14.14 -5.58 -4.61
CA ASP A 120 14.11 -4.84 -3.34
C ASP A 120 12.66 -4.57 -2.91
N TRP A 121 11.81 -4.19 -3.87
CA TRP A 121 10.37 -4.03 -3.62
C TRP A 121 9.67 -5.34 -3.24
N LEU A 122 10.05 -6.47 -3.86
CA LEU A 122 9.49 -7.78 -3.51
C LEU A 122 9.89 -8.23 -2.11
N GLU A 123 11.09 -7.91 -1.64
CA GLU A 123 11.53 -8.18 -0.28
C GLU A 123 10.61 -7.45 0.71
N PHE A 124 10.45 -6.15 0.56
CA PHE A 124 9.50 -5.37 1.35
C PHE A 124 8.07 -5.94 1.32
N THR A 125 7.56 -6.24 0.13
CA THR A 125 6.21 -6.76 -0.06
C THR A 125 6.03 -8.13 0.61
N THR A 126 7.09 -8.95 0.61
CA THR A 126 7.08 -10.25 1.28
C THR A 126 6.94 -10.09 2.80
N GLU A 127 7.67 -9.16 3.40
CA GLU A 127 7.59 -8.85 4.84
C GLU A 127 6.22 -8.26 5.20
N LEU A 128 5.70 -7.32 4.40
CA LEU A 128 4.37 -6.73 4.60
C LEU A 128 3.26 -7.78 4.58
N LEU A 129 3.24 -8.65 3.56
CA LEU A 129 2.24 -9.72 3.44
C LEU A 129 2.34 -10.73 4.59
N HIS A 130 3.56 -11.03 5.04
CA HIS A 130 3.77 -11.90 6.19
C HIS A 130 3.20 -11.27 7.47
N ALA A 131 3.54 -10.02 7.76
CA ALA A 131 3.04 -9.31 8.93
C ALA A 131 1.52 -9.19 8.91
N TRP A 132 0.92 -8.83 7.76
CA TRP A 132 -0.53 -8.73 7.63
C TRP A 132 -1.23 -10.07 7.88
N LEU A 133 -0.69 -11.16 7.37
CA LEU A 133 -1.26 -12.51 7.59
C LEU A 133 -1.16 -12.98 9.04
N LEU A 134 -0.08 -12.62 9.74
CA LEU A 134 0.08 -12.95 11.16
C LEU A 134 -0.92 -12.23 12.06
N GLU A 135 -1.22 -10.97 11.75
CA GLU A 135 -2.14 -10.13 12.52
C GLU A 135 -3.62 -10.31 12.11
N SER A 136 -3.86 -11.03 11.01
CA SER A 136 -5.22 -11.14 10.47
C SER A 136 -5.97 -12.35 11.05
N PRO A 137 -7.22 -12.15 11.50
CA PRO A 137 -8.08 -13.27 11.88
C PRO A 137 -8.36 -14.16 10.67
N SER A 138 -8.64 -15.44 10.95
CA SER A 138 -9.00 -16.39 9.90
C SER A 138 -10.22 -15.92 9.11
N GLY A 139 -10.13 -16.02 7.79
CA GLY A 139 -11.20 -15.61 6.86
C GLY A 139 -11.13 -14.14 6.41
N ARG A 140 -10.23 -13.33 6.96
CA ARG A 140 -10.01 -11.97 6.48
C ARG A 140 -9.44 -12.01 5.06
N SER A 141 -9.91 -11.10 4.21
CA SER A 141 -9.51 -10.99 2.80
C SER A 141 -8.74 -9.70 2.56
N MET A 142 -7.74 -9.75 1.68
CA MET A 142 -6.99 -8.58 1.20
C MET A 142 -7.31 -8.32 -0.27
N TRP A 143 -7.60 -7.07 -0.60
CA TRP A 143 -7.65 -6.58 -1.97
C TRP A 143 -6.27 -6.05 -2.36
N ALA A 144 -5.56 -6.82 -3.16
CA ALA A 144 -4.23 -6.48 -3.65
C ALA A 144 -4.32 -6.03 -5.11
N CYS A 145 -4.21 -4.73 -5.36
CA CYS A 145 -4.24 -4.15 -6.70
C CYS A 145 -2.82 -3.95 -7.23
N PRO A 146 -2.36 -4.69 -8.26
CA PRO A 146 -1.10 -4.40 -8.95
C PRO A 146 -1.30 -3.15 -9.82
N GLU A 147 -1.20 -1.99 -9.22
CA GLU A 147 -1.50 -0.73 -9.87
C GLU A 147 -0.32 -0.27 -10.73
N MET A 148 -0.47 -0.38 -12.05
CA MET A 148 0.50 0.08 -13.03
C MET A 148 -0.17 1.08 -13.98
N ILE A 149 0.23 2.35 -13.91
CA ILE A 149 -0.43 3.46 -14.65
C ILE A 149 0.48 3.94 -15.78
N PRO A 150 -0.02 4.04 -17.03
CA PRO A 150 0.78 4.44 -18.18
C PRO A 150 1.13 5.93 -18.19
N SER A 151 0.17 6.77 -17.85
CA SER A 151 0.32 8.23 -17.96
C SER A 151 0.84 8.84 -16.67
N GLY A 152 1.93 9.57 -16.76
CA GLY A 152 2.52 10.31 -15.63
C GLY A 152 3.38 9.47 -14.66
N TYR A 153 3.37 8.13 -14.79
CA TYR A 153 4.15 7.21 -13.95
C TYR A 153 5.11 6.33 -14.76
N GLY A 154 4.66 5.82 -15.90
CA GLY A 154 5.48 5.01 -16.79
C GLY A 154 6.31 5.87 -17.75
N LEU A 155 7.44 5.33 -18.18
CA LEU A 155 8.29 5.93 -19.21
C LEU A 155 8.03 5.24 -20.57
N SER A 156 8.29 5.97 -21.69
CA SER A 156 8.11 5.44 -23.05
C SER A 156 8.98 4.23 -23.38
N VAL A 157 10.02 4.00 -22.59
CA VAL A 157 10.96 2.88 -22.72
C VAL A 157 10.58 1.66 -21.87
N ASP A 158 9.57 1.80 -21.01
CA ASP A 158 9.12 0.70 -20.15
C ASP A 158 8.45 -0.39 -20.98
N PRO A 159 8.60 -1.66 -20.59
CA PRO A 159 7.81 -2.76 -21.17
C PRO A 159 6.31 -2.55 -20.99
N PRO A 160 5.44 -3.22 -21.78
CA PRO A 160 4.00 -3.08 -21.67
C PRO A 160 3.51 -3.26 -20.24
N LEU A 161 2.79 -2.27 -19.73
CA LEU A 161 2.40 -2.21 -18.30
C LEU A 161 1.49 -3.35 -17.88
N PHE A 162 0.62 -3.81 -18.77
CA PHE A 162 -0.26 -4.95 -18.48
C PHE A 162 0.54 -6.23 -18.23
N ASP A 163 1.60 -6.47 -19.00
CA ASP A 163 2.49 -7.61 -18.80
C ASP A 163 3.21 -7.52 -17.45
N GLN A 164 3.65 -6.32 -17.09
CA GLN A 164 4.27 -6.05 -15.80
C GLN A 164 3.29 -6.27 -14.63
N ALA A 165 2.06 -5.77 -14.73
CA ALA A 165 1.01 -6.00 -13.72
C ALA A 165 0.69 -7.50 -13.54
N ILE A 166 0.71 -8.28 -14.62
CA ILE A 166 0.57 -9.75 -14.55
C ILE A 166 1.72 -10.38 -13.76
N VAL A 167 2.95 -9.91 -13.95
CA VAL A 167 4.11 -10.41 -13.18
C VAL A 167 3.95 -10.07 -11.70
N VAL A 168 3.61 -8.83 -11.37
CA VAL A 168 3.32 -8.42 -9.98
C VAL A 168 2.26 -9.32 -9.36
N ARG A 169 1.12 -9.48 -10.01
CA ARG A 169 0.02 -10.33 -9.51
C ARG A 169 0.48 -11.77 -9.23
N LYS A 170 1.25 -12.37 -10.15
CA LYS A 170 1.75 -13.74 -9.98
C LYS A 170 2.72 -13.84 -8.80
N ASP A 171 3.56 -12.83 -8.59
CA ASP A 171 4.49 -12.81 -7.46
C ASP A 171 3.76 -12.63 -6.13
N LEU A 172 2.77 -11.72 -6.05
CA LEU A 172 1.90 -11.56 -4.89
C LEU A 172 1.20 -12.87 -4.52
N GLN A 173 0.58 -13.55 -5.49
CA GLN A 173 -0.06 -14.84 -5.28
C GLN A 173 0.90 -15.93 -4.80
N ARG A 174 2.12 -15.96 -5.36
CA ARG A 174 3.15 -16.91 -4.94
C ARG A 174 3.59 -16.67 -3.49
N ILE A 175 3.86 -15.42 -3.12
CA ILE A 175 4.26 -15.01 -1.76
C ILE A 175 3.14 -15.36 -0.77
N TRP A 176 1.91 -14.97 -1.06
CA TRP A 176 0.73 -15.27 -0.27
C TRP A 176 0.58 -16.76 0.02
N ASN A 177 0.63 -17.58 -1.03
CA ASN A 177 0.49 -19.04 -0.90
C ASN A 177 1.64 -19.67 -0.09
N GLN A 178 2.85 -19.13 -0.17
CA GLN A 178 3.99 -19.58 0.62
C GLN A 178 3.77 -19.31 2.11
N HIS A 179 3.31 -18.10 2.47
CA HIS A 179 3.02 -17.74 3.87
C HIS A 179 1.86 -18.54 4.45
N ILE A 180 0.77 -18.70 3.73
CA ILE A 180 -0.36 -19.55 4.17
C ILE A 180 0.10 -20.99 4.48
N ARG A 181 0.93 -21.59 3.62
CA ARG A 181 1.47 -22.94 3.86
C ARG A 181 2.37 -23.01 5.10
N LEU A 182 3.14 -21.96 5.39
CA LEU A 182 3.97 -21.89 6.60
C LEU A 182 3.11 -21.80 7.86
N LEU A 183 2.08 -20.95 7.85
CA LEU A 183 1.15 -20.79 8.97
C LEU A 183 0.42 -22.10 9.28
N TYR A 184 -0.08 -22.80 8.26
CA TYR A 184 -0.71 -24.13 8.46
C TYR A 184 0.23 -25.15 9.08
N LYS A 185 1.51 -25.17 8.68
CA LYS A 185 2.50 -26.09 9.29
C LYS A 185 2.81 -25.75 10.74
N LEU A 186 2.73 -24.49 11.14
CA LEU A 186 2.97 -24.06 12.51
C LEU A 186 1.78 -24.37 13.44
N SER A 187 0.55 -24.23 12.93
CA SER A 187 -0.68 -24.52 13.69
C SER A 187 -1.01 -26.02 13.81
N SER A 188 -0.30 -26.88 13.06
CA SER A 188 -0.49 -28.33 13.07
C SER A 188 0.51 -29.06 14.00
N LYS A 189 1.35 -28.33 14.73
CA LYS A 189 2.27 -28.84 15.75
C LYS A 189 1.80 -28.46 17.14
#